data_8d96e8276b6f802fed717f3103933b11
#
_entry.id   8d96e8276b6f802fed717f3103933b11
#
_cell.length_a   1.000
_cell.length_b   1.000
_cell.length_c   1.000
_cell.angle_alpha   90.00
_cell.angle_beta   90.00
_cell.angle_gamma   90.00
#
_symmetry.space_group_name_H-M   'P 1'
#
loop_
_entity.id
_entity.type
_entity.pdbx_description
1 polymer ?
#
loop_
_entity_poly.entity_id
_entity_poly.type
_entity_poly.pdbx_seq_one_letter_code
_entity_poly.pdbx_strand_id
1 'polypeptide(L)'
;MANLDATAPRRSVQGTAASNTVRLVSLPPGCRSVLVSATTGSAAPGRLLVDEANDYSDGGSETDMTKGRAMLAGDTLTIPYPRTVKAKLLGVIGNGGTCTFEVTPFRAEGGEDD
;
A
#
# COMPACT_ATOMS: atom_id res chain seq x y z
N MET A 1 0.11 -14.02 -9.54
CA MET A 1 1.12 -13.48 -8.60
C MET A 1 0.45 -13.28 -7.25
N ALA A 2 1.14 -13.60 -6.17
CA ALA A 2 0.57 -13.47 -4.84
C ALA A 2 0.72 -12.03 -4.33
N ASN A 3 -0.26 -11.59 -3.54
CA ASN A 3 -0.17 -10.28 -2.89
C ASN A 3 1.05 -10.24 -1.97
N LEU A 4 1.60 -9.04 -1.82
CA LEU A 4 2.64 -8.83 -0.83
C LEU A 4 2.03 -9.02 0.56
N ASP A 5 2.68 -9.83 1.40
CA ASP A 5 2.13 -10.20 2.70
C ASP A 5 2.59 -9.22 3.78
N ALA A 6 1.68 -8.34 4.21
CA ALA A 6 1.93 -7.42 5.31
C ALA A 6 0.90 -7.64 6.41
N THR A 7 0.61 -8.92 6.71
CA THR A 7 -0.42 -9.25 7.68
C THR A 7 0.06 -9.27 9.13
N ALA A 8 1.35 -9.09 9.37
CA ALA A 8 1.88 -9.01 10.73
C ALA A 8 1.85 -7.55 11.20
N PRO A 9 1.02 -7.21 12.20
CA PRO A 9 0.94 -5.83 12.70
C PRO A 9 2.30 -5.33 13.20
N ARG A 10 2.55 -4.05 12.95
CA ARG A 10 3.77 -3.36 13.38
C ARG A 10 5.05 -3.85 12.73
N ARG A 11 4.93 -4.71 11.72
CA ARG A 11 6.10 -5.19 10.99
C ARG A 11 6.13 -4.53 9.62
N SER A 12 7.29 -4.03 9.26
CA SER A 12 7.49 -3.40 7.96
C SER A 12 7.76 -4.45 6.91
N VAL A 13 7.14 -4.27 5.76
CA VAL A 13 7.35 -5.15 4.60
C VAL A 13 7.71 -4.27 3.41
N GLN A 14 8.78 -4.60 2.73
CA GLN A 14 9.22 -3.86 1.57
C GLN A 14 8.71 -4.51 0.30
N GLY A 15 8.32 -3.69 -0.66
CA GLY A 15 7.87 -4.17 -1.96
C GLY A 15 8.20 -3.20 -3.05
N THR A 16 7.92 -3.61 -4.28
CA THR A 16 8.11 -2.76 -5.46
C THR A 16 6.87 -2.82 -6.33
N ALA A 17 6.52 -1.69 -6.92
CA ALA A 17 5.48 -1.60 -7.93
C ALA A 17 6.13 -1.11 -9.22
N ALA A 18 6.05 -1.93 -10.26
CA ALA A 18 6.60 -1.57 -11.56
C ALA A 18 5.76 -0.48 -12.21
N SER A 19 6.30 0.13 -13.26
CA SER A 19 5.61 1.19 -13.98
C SER A 19 4.22 0.73 -14.42
N ASN A 20 3.20 1.54 -14.13
CA ASN A 20 1.81 1.29 -14.51
C ASN A 20 1.31 -0.09 -14.10
N THR A 21 1.84 -0.62 -13.01
CA THR A 21 1.50 -1.95 -12.52
C THR A 21 1.09 -1.86 -11.06
N VAL A 22 0.00 -2.54 -10.72
CA VAL A 22 -0.51 -2.55 -9.35
C VAL A 22 0.18 -3.63 -8.53
N ARG A 23 0.68 -3.24 -7.37
CA ARG A 23 1.14 -4.21 -6.37
C ARG A 23 0.16 -4.19 -5.22
N LEU A 24 -0.53 -5.30 -4.98
CA LEU A 24 -1.45 -5.40 -3.86
C LEU A 24 -0.73 -5.90 -2.62
N VAL A 25 -1.11 -5.32 -1.51
CA VAL A 25 -0.52 -5.64 -0.21
C VAL A 25 -1.65 -6.14 0.70
N SER A 26 -1.50 -7.35 1.21
CA SER A 26 -2.47 -7.91 2.15
C SER A 26 -2.19 -7.35 3.54
N LEU A 27 -3.24 -6.86 4.18
CA LEU A 27 -3.16 -6.22 5.49
C LEU A 27 -3.79 -7.11 6.56
N PRO A 28 -3.45 -6.92 7.84
CA PRO A 28 -4.01 -7.74 8.90
C PRO A 28 -5.50 -7.46 9.12
N PRO A 29 -6.25 -8.44 9.61
CA PRO A 29 -7.64 -8.20 9.99
C PRO A 29 -7.71 -7.12 11.07
N GLY A 30 -8.66 -6.20 10.93
CA GLY A 30 -8.79 -5.12 11.90
C GLY A 30 -7.78 -3.99 11.72
N CYS A 31 -7.11 -3.95 10.56
CA CYS A 31 -6.17 -2.88 10.27
C CYS A 31 -6.86 -1.52 10.40
N ARG A 32 -6.26 -0.61 11.14
CA ARG A 32 -6.81 0.72 11.41
C ARG A 32 -6.03 1.81 10.70
N SER A 33 -4.77 1.58 10.44
CA SER A 33 -3.95 2.53 9.70
C SER A 33 -2.75 1.80 9.12
N VAL A 34 -2.17 2.41 8.11
CA VAL A 34 -0.99 1.87 7.46
C VAL A 34 -0.01 3.01 7.25
N LEU A 35 1.23 2.79 7.66
CA LEU A 35 2.32 3.71 7.37
C LEU A 35 2.99 3.24 6.10
N VAL A 36 3.05 4.10 5.10
CA VAL A 36 3.68 3.79 3.82
C VAL A 36 4.79 4.77 3.55
N SER A 37 5.95 4.26 3.24
CA SER A 37 7.11 5.09 2.90
C SER A 37 7.60 4.70 1.51
N ALA A 38 7.75 5.68 0.63
CA ALA A 38 8.47 5.46 -0.62
C ALA A 38 9.95 5.68 -0.33
N THR A 39 10.78 4.69 -0.64
CA THR A 39 12.19 4.79 -0.29
C THR A 39 12.88 5.83 -1.17
N THR A 40 13.93 6.42 -0.64
CA THR A 40 14.69 7.44 -1.39
C THR A 40 15.41 6.87 -2.59
N GLY A 41 15.62 5.55 -2.61
CA GLY A 41 16.20 4.88 -3.76
C GLY A 41 15.19 4.50 -4.84
N SER A 42 13.93 4.90 -4.67
CA SER A 42 12.90 4.61 -5.65
C SER A 42 13.18 5.33 -6.97
N ALA A 43 13.04 4.62 -8.07
CA ALA A 43 13.27 5.19 -9.39
C ALA A 43 12.17 6.16 -9.81
N ALA A 44 10.98 6.03 -9.23
CA ALA A 44 9.85 6.84 -9.61
C ALA A 44 8.86 6.94 -8.45
N PRO A 45 8.00 7.99 -8.48
CA PRO A 45 6.92 8.07 -7.51
C PRO A 45 5.86 7.01 -7.74
N GLY A 46 4.93 6.88 -6.80
CA GLY A 46 3.84 5.94 -6.90
C GLY A 46 2.54 6.58 -6.48
N ARG A 47 1.48 5.79 -6.55
CA ARG A 47 0.17 6.20 -6.06
C ARG A 47 -0.41 5.09 -5.19
N LEU A 48 -1.08 5.49 -4.14
CA LEU A 48 -1.68 4.56 -3.18
C LEU A 48 -3.16 4.41 -3.47
N LEU A 49 -3.59 3.18 -3.65
CA LEU A 49 -4.98 2.83 -3.86
C LEU A 49 -5.52 2.28 -2.55
N VAL A 50 -6.28 3.09 -1.81
CA VAL A 50 -6.77 2.68 -0.50
C VAL A 50 -8.11 1.98 -0.61
N ASP A 51 -9.12 2.71 -1.04
CA ASP A 51 -10.48 2.15 -1.11
C ASP A 51 -10.70 1.35 -2.37
N GLU A 52 -9.92 1.60 -3.39
CA GLU A 52 -10.08 0.98 -4.70
C GLU A 52 -9.23 -0.26 -4.87
N ALA A 53 -8.43 -0.63 -3.86
CA ALA A 53 -7.49 -1.74 -4.00
C ALA A 53 -8.18 -3.06 -4.34
N ASN A 54 -9.44 -3.23 -3.90
CA ASN A 54 -10.19 -4.45 -4.18
C ASN A 54 -10.61 -4.60 -5.63
N ASP A 55 -10.53 -3.53 -6.40
CA ASP A 55 -10.93 -3.55 -7.81
C ASP A 55 -9.79 -3.99 -8.73
N TYR A 56 -8.64 -4.29 -8.18
CA TYR A 56 -7.45 -4.61 -8.95
C TYR A 56 -6.93 -6.00 -8.62
N SER A 57 -6.17 -6.56 -9.55
CA SER A 57 -5.42 -7.80 -9.32
C SER A 57 -3.95 -7.46 -9.13
N ASP A 58 -3.28 -8.22 -8.29
CA ASP A 58 -1.85 -8.05 -8.10
C ASP A 58 -1.12 -8.30 -9.41
N GLY A 59 -0.28 -7.35 -9.82
CA GLY A 59 0.40 -7.39 -11.09
C GLY A 59 -0.43 -6.86 -12.25
N GLY A 60 -1.67 -6.40 -11.99
CA GLY A 60 -2.52 -5.84 -13.02
C GLY A 60 -2.03 -4.50 -13.54
N SER A 61 -2.43 -4.17 -14.77
CA SER A 61 -2.05 -2.90 -15.38
C SER A 61 -2.98 -1.78 -14.95
N GLU A 62 -2.42 -0.60 -14.72
CA GLU A 62 -3.20 0.61 -14.46
C GLU A 62 -2.46 1.79 -15.07
N THR A 63 -3.10 2.44 -16.03
CA THR A 63 -2.51 3.58 -16.72
C THR A 63 -3.13 4.91 -16.32
N ASP A 64 -4.25 4.89 -15.60
CA ASP A 64 -4.90 6.11 -15.13
C ASP A 64 -4.25 6.58 -13.83
N MET A 65 -3.29 7.46 -13.95
CA MET A 65 -2.52 7.95 -12.81
C MET A 65 -3.23 9.07 -12.04
N THR A 66 -4.52 9.30 -12.32
CA THR A 66 -5.32 10.20 -11.49
C THR A 66 -5.95 9.47 -10.31
N LYS A 67 -5.93 8.14 -10.30
CA LYS A 67 -6.51 7.35 -9.23
C LYS A 67 -5.55 7.24 -8.05
N GLY A 68 -6.14 7.22 -6.86
CA GLY A 68 -5.36 7.04 -5.66
C GLY A 68 -4.62 8.28 -5.21
N ARG A 69 -3.85 8.14 -4.15
CA ARG A 69 -3.13 9.25 -3.54
C ARG A 69 -1.68 9.25 -4.00
N ALA A 70 -1.21 10.39 -4.44
CA ALA A 70 0.16 10.53 -4.92
C ALA A 70 1.16 10.31 -3.79
N MET A 71 2.26 9.63 -4.10
CA MET A 71 3.34 9.37 -3.17
C MET A 71 4.66 9.59 -3.91
N LEU A 72 5.42 10.56 -3.47
CA LEU A 72 6.71 10.89 -4.08
C LEU A 72 7.82 10.10 -3.40
N ALA A 73 8.92 9.91 -4.12
CA ALA A 73 10.09 9.25 -3.54
C ALA A 73 10.54 9.99 -2.29
N GLY A 74 10.74 9.24 -1.20
CA GLY A 74 11.11 9.80 0.08
C GLY A 74 9.94 10.18 0.97
N ASP A 75 8.70 10.14 0.46
CA ASP A 75 7.52 10.47 1.24
C ASP A 75 7.20 9.37 2.25
N THR A 76 6.62 9.79 3.37
CA THR A 76 6.04 8.89 4.36
C THR A 76 4.62 9.34 4.62
N LEU A 77 3.67 8.43 4.42
CA LEU A 77 2.26 8.72 4.55
C LEU A 77 1.60 7.76 5.52
N THR A 78 0.67 8.28 6.32
CA THR A 78 -0.17 7.44 7.18
C THR A 78 -1.58 7.43 6.59
N ILE A 79 -2.07 6.23 6.30
CA ILE A 79 -3.39 6.05 5.68
C ILE A 79 -4.32 5.47 6.73
N PRO A 80 -5.34 6.22 7.17
CA PRO A 80 -6.32 5.68 8.11
C PRO A 80 -7.34 4.81 7.40
N TYR A 81 -7.78 3.76 8.07
CA TYR A 81 -8.87 2.91 7.60
C TYR A 81 -10.02 3.05 8.60
N PRO A 82 -11.16 3.63 8.20
CA PRO A 82 -12.33 3.71 9.08
C PRO A 82 -12.85 2.33 9.46
N ARG A 83 -13.55 2.25 10.57
CA ARG A 83 -14.10 0.98 11.05
C ARG A 83 -15.03 0.32 10.04
N THR A 84 -15.69 1.13 9.23
CA THR A 84 -16.64 0.64 8.25
C THR A 84 -15.98 0.08 7.01
N VAL A 85 -14.70 0.36 6.80
CA VAL A 85 -13.97 -0.14 5.63
C VAL A 85 -13.56 -1.57 5.91
N LYS A 86 -14.00 -2.46 5.04
CA LYS A 86 -13.66 -3.88 5.15
C LYS A 86 -12.43 -4.24 4.34
N ALA A 87 -11.85 -3.28 3.67
CA ALA A 87 -10.69 -3.54 2.82
C ALA A 87 -9.54 -4.07 3.66
N LYS A 88 -8.99 -5.17 3.21
CA LYS A 88 -7.81 -5.77 3.80
C LYS A 88 -6.63 -5.66 2.85
N LEU A 89 -6.75 -4.79 1.87
CA LEU A 89 -5.74 -4.62 0.83
C LEU A 89 -5.35 -3.16 0.71
N LEU A 90 -4.09 -2.96 0.42
CA LEU A 90 -3.56 -1.67 0.00
C LEU A 90 -2.95 -1.88 -1.37
N GLY A 91 -3.24 -1.00 -2.32
CA GLY A 91 -2.62 -1.07 -3.64
C GLY A 91 -1.58 0.02 -3.80
N VAL A 92 -0.51 -0.29 -4.50
CA VAL A 92 0.52 0.69 -4.87
C VAL A 92 0.76 0.55 -6.37
N ILE A 93 0.74 1.67 -7.07
CA ILE A 93 0.98 1.70 -8.51
C ILE A 93 2.27 2.47 -8.75
N GLY A 94 3.16 1.92 -9.58
CA GLY A 94 4.33 2.66 -10.04
C GLY A 94 3.93 3.68 -11.09
N ASN A 95 4.46 4.89 -11.00
CA ASN A 95 4.10 5.99 -11.89
C ASN A 95 5.32 6.42 -12.68
N GLY A 96 5.46 5.89 -13.90
CA GLY A 96 6.55 6.24 -14.80
C GLY A 96 7.84 5.50 -14.52
N GLY A 97 7.83 4.52 -13.65
CA GLY A 97 9.01 3.73 -13.29
C GLY A 97 8.71 2.88 -12.08
N THR A 98 9.72 2.18 -11.57
CA THR A 98 9.55 1.32 -10.41
C THR A 98 9.54 2.15 -9.13
N CYS A 99 8.47 1.99 -8.34
CA CYS A 99 8.38 2.59 -7.01
C CYS A 99 8.68 1.53 -5.97
N THR A 100 9.72 1.76 -5.17
CA THR A 100 10.04 0.89 -4.04
C THR A 100 9.45 1.50 -2.78
N PHE A 101 8.72 0.70 -2.02
CA PHE A 101 7.99 1.20 -0.87
C PHE A 101 8.09 0.24 0.30
N GLU A 102 7.75 0.75 1.49
CA GLU A 102 7.70 -0.03 2.70
C GLU A 102 6.37 0.22 3.38
N VAL A 103 5.73 -0.84 3.85
CA VAL A 103 4.40 -0.78 4.45
C VAL A 103 4.48 -1.33 5.87
N THR A 104 3.92 -0.57 6.81
CA THR A 104 3.82 -1.01 8.20
C THR A 104 2.37 -0.87 8.64
N PRO A 105 1.63 -1.98 8.80
CA PRO A 105 0.24 -1.91 9.20
C PRO A 105 0.11 -1.80 10.72
N PHE A 106 -0.97 -1.15 11.15
CA PHE A 106 -1.31 -1.03 12.57
C PHE A 106 -2.76 -1.44 12.78
N ARG A 107 -3.00 -2.17 13.86
CA ARG A 107 -4.35 -2.52 14.26
C ARG A 107 -4.88 -1.53 15.28
N ALA A 108 -6.12 -1.75 15.70
CA ALA A 108 -6.75 -0.85 16.66
C ALA A 108 -5.96 -0.81 17.97
N GLU A 109 -5.96 0.36 18.62
CA GLU A 109 -5.37 0.47 19.93
C GLU A 109 -6.19 -0.33 20.93
N GLY A 110 -5.58 -0.63 22.04
CA GLY A 110 -6.25 -1.40 23.09
C GLY A 110 -5.73 -2.81 23.23
N GLY A 111 -4.72 -3.16 22.46
CA GLY A 111 -4.02 -4.40 22.68
C GLY A 111 -4.43 -5.57 21.81
N GLU A 112 -5.51 -5.46 21.07
CA GLU A 112 -5.90 -6.55 20.18
C GLU A 112 -4.95 -6.71 19.03
N ASP A 113 -4.15 -5.71 18.78
CA ASP A 113 -3.24 -5.71 17.66
C ASP A 113 -1.97 -6.52 17.92
N ASP A 114 -1.87 -7.11 19.05
CA ASP A 114 -0.64 -7.84 19.39
C ASP A 114 -0.84 -9.29 19.66
#